data_7958070bd3f5468847bb6d960d50795a
#
_entry.id   7958070bd3f5468847bb6d960d50795a
#
_cell.length_a   1.000
_cell.length_b   1.000
_cell.length_c   1.000
_cell.angle_alpha   90.00
_cell.angle_beta   90.00
_cell.angle_gamma   90.00
#
_symmetry.space_group_name_H-M   'P 1'
#
loop_
_entity.id
_entity.type
_entity.pdbx_description
1 polymer ?
#
loop_
_entity_poly.entity_id
_entity_poly.type
_entity_poly.pdbx_seq_one_letter_code
_entity_poly.pdbx_strand_id
1 'polypeptide(L)'
;LASDVYRTIARRKNLFIQAPTGVGKTISTVFPAVKAVGEGLGDKIFYLTAKTITGTVAKEAFELLRTRGYQAKIIQLTAKEKLCLCEEMDCNPVHCPYAKGHYDRVNDAVYNLLQKEDVFTREVILEQAREYRVCPFEMSLDTATWADDIIGDYNYVFDPNVYLKRFFAE
;
A
#
# COMPACT_ATOMS: atom_id res chain seq x y z
N LEU A 1 9.92 -10.63 -20.49
CA LEU A 1 8.91 -10.09 -19.57
C LEU A 1 9.45 -8.85 -18.84
N ALA A 2 10.50 -8.94 -18.02
CA ALA A 2 11.00 -7.79 -17.26
C ALA A 2 11.41 -6.59 -18.14
N SER A 3 12.11 -6.84 -19.25
CA SER A 3 12.47 -5.79 -20.22
C SER A 3 11.25 -5.13 -20.85
N ASP A 4 10.18 -5.89 -21.10
CA ASP A 4 8.97 -5.35 -21.71
C ASP A 4 8.21 -4.46 -20.71
N VAL A 5 8.16 -4.86 -19.44
CA VAL A 5 7.59 -4.04 -18.35
C VAL A 5 8.34 -2.72 -18.26
N TYR A 6 9.67 -2.76 -18.13
CA TYR A 6 10.49 -1.55 -18.05
C TYR A 6 10.28 -0.62 -19.26
N ARG A 7 10.36 -1.15 -20.48
CA ARG A 7 10.17 -0.37 -21.71
C ARG A 7 8.77 0.23 -21.80
N THR A 8 7.76 -0.47 -21.30
CA THR A 8 6.38 0.00 -21.31
C THR A 8 6.21 1.18 -20.38
N ILE A 9 6.78 1.12 -19.17
CA ILE A 9 6.78 2.25 -18.21
C ILE A 9 7.53 3.44 -18.82
N ALA A 10 8.75 3.23 -19.36
CA ALA A 10 9.54 4.27 -19.98
C ALA A 10 8.83 4.96 -21.16
N ARG A 11 7.98 4.24 -21.87
CA ARG A 11 7.18 4.77 -22.99
C ARG A 11 5.80 5.29 -22.58
N ARG A 12 5.43 5.19 -21.30
CA ARG A 12 4.11 5.56 -20.76
C ARG A 12 2.96 4.87 -21.50
N LYS A 13 3.09 3.55 -21.69
CA LYS A 13 2.12 2.71 -22.40
C LYS A 13 1.51 1.67 -21.49
N ASN A 14 0.46 1.01 -21.95
CA ASN A 14 -0.13 -0.15 -21.29
C ASN A 14 0.50 -1.44 -21.84
N LEU A 15 0.64 -2.44 -20.96
CA LEU A 15 1.15 -3.75 -21.31
C LEU A 15 0.20 -4.82 -20.77
N PHE A 16 -0.27 -5.69 -21.63
CA PHE A 16 -1.05 -6.87 -21.30
C PHE A 16 -0.17 -8.10 -21.43
N ILE A 17 -0.09 -8.90 -20.36
CA ILE A 17 0.80 -10.05 -20.31
C ILE A 17 0.00 -11.30 -19.95
N GLN A 18 0.07 -12.29 -20.81
CA GLN A 18 -0.37 -13.64 -20.50
C GLN A 18 0.86 -14.53 -20.32
N ALA A 19 1.05 -15.05 -19.12
CA ALA A 19 2.17 -15.92 -18.81
C ALA A 19 1.70 -17.10 -17.93
N PRO A 20 2.25 -18.31 -18.12
CA PRO A 20 1.90 -19.48 -17.30
C PRO A 20 2.29 -19.27 -15.83
N THR A 21 1.74 -20.10 -14.95
CA THR A 21 2.11 -20.14 -13.53
C THR A 21 3.57 -20.59 -13.36
N GLY A 22 4.22 -20.14 -12.27
CA GLY A 22 5.57 -20.59 -11.92
C GLY A 22 6.74 -19.90 -12.64
N VAL A 23 6.49 -18.98 -13.56
CA VAL A 23 7.55 -18.26 -14.30
C VAL A 23 8.08 -17.00 -13.59
N GLY A 24 7.78 -16.84 -12.30
CA GLY A 24 8.26 -15.68 -11.53
C GLY A 24 7.63 -14.35 -11.97
N LYS A 25 6.36 -14.35 -12.36
CA LYS A 25 5.66 -13.14 -12.84
C LYS A 25 5.79 -11.94 -11.90
N THR A 26 5.61 -12.16 -10.60
CA THR A 26 5.60 -11.08 -9.61
C THR A 26 6.94 -10.35 -9.58
N ILE A 27 8.04 -11.03 -9.39
CA ILE A 27 9.37 -10.40 -9.36
C ILE A 27 9.75 -9.81 -10.73
N SER A 28 9.32 -10.46 -11.82
CA SER A 28 9.56 -9.98 -13.20
C SER A 28 8.75 -8.73 -13.56
N THR A 29 7.77 -8.35 -12.78
CA THR A 29 7.02 -7.08 -12.89
C THR A 29 7.45 -6.06 -11.86
N VAL A 30 7.66 -6.47 -10.62
CA VAL A 30 8.05 -5.58 -9.51
C VAL A 30 9.45 -5.02 -9.72
N PHE A 31 10.44 -5.86 -10.02
CA PHE A 31 11.82 -5.41 -10.20
C PHE A 31 11.98 -4.32 -11.27
N PRO A 32 11.48 -4.49 -12.52
CA PRO A 32 11.61 -3.44 -13.52
C PRO A 32 10.79 -2.19 -13.21
N ALA A 33 9.67 -2.29 -12.47
CA ALA A 33 8.92 -1.15 -11.99
C ALA A 33 9.72 -0.34 -10.95
N VAL A 34 10.30 -1.02 -9.96
CA VAL A 34 11.20 -0.41 -8.96
C VAL A 34 12.38 0.29 -9.65
N LYS A 35 13.01 -0.37 -10.63
CA LYS A 35 14.10 0.22 -11.40
C LYS A 35 13.64 1.49 -12.13
N ALA A 36 12.49 1.44 -12.79
CA ALA A 36 11.94 2.59 -13.53
C ALA A 36 11.64 3.78 -12.60
N VAL A 37 11.05 3.53 -11.44
CA VAL A 37 10.80 4.57 -10.43
C VAL A 37 12.12 5.15 -9.90
N GLY A 38 13.10 4.31 -9.62
CA GLY A 38 14.44 4.76 -9.19
C GLY A 38 15.17 5.61 -10.24
N GLU A 39 14.81 5.50 -11.52
CA GLU A 39 15.32 6.32 -12.63
C GLU A 39 14.42 7.56 -12.92
N GLY A 40 13.42 7.82 -12.09
CA GLY A 40 12.53 8.99 -12.22
C GLY A 40 11.45 8.83 -13.32
N LEU A 41 11.15 7.61 -13.74
CA LEU A 41 10.12 7.33 -14.75
C LEU A 41 8.71 7.17 -14.17
N GLY A 42 8.59 7.26 -12.85
CA GLY A 42 7.36 7.24 -12.08
C GLY A 42 7.63 7.60 -10.64
N ASP A 43 6.60 7.92 -9.88
CA ASP A 43 6.72 8.40 -8.50
C ASP A 43 6.36 7.33 -7.47
N LYS A 44 5.48 6.40 -7.83
CA LYS A 44 4.88 5.44 -6.91
C LYS A 44 4.47 4.16 -7.63
N ILE A 45 4.53 3.03 -6.92
CA ILE A 45 4.05 1.76 -7.45
C ILE A 45 2.77 1.35 -6.72
N PHE A 46 1.72 1.06 -7.49
CA PHE A 46 0.52 0.39 -7.01
C PHE A 46 0.50 -1.04 -7.55
N TYR A 47 0.75 -2.00 -6.67
CA TYR A 47 0.60 -3.41 -6.99
C TYR A 47 -0.80 -3.89 -6.58
N LEU A 48 -1.66 -4.08 -7.56
CA LEU A 48 -3.07 -4.39 -7.34
C LEU A 48 -3.34 -5.87 -7.53
N THR A 49 -4.10 -6.45 -6.61
CA THR A 49 -4.44 -7.87 -6.62
C THR A 49 -5.93 -8.09 -6.41
N ALA A 50 -6.43 -9.22 -6.91
CA ALA A 50 -7.81 -9.65 -6.68
C ALA A 50 -7.98 -10.51 -5.41
N LYS A 51 -6.86 -10.95 -4.80
CA LYS A 51 -6.88 -11.90 -3.68
C LYS A 51 -5.78 -11.56 -2.66
N THR A 52 -6.08 -11.75 -1.39
CA THR A 52 -5.14 -11.54 -0.28
C THR A 52 -3.84 -12.33 -0.42
N ILE A 53 -3.91 -13.59 -0.87
CA ILE A 53 -2.72 -14.45 -1.09
C ILE A 53 -1.77 -13.84 -2.13
N THR A 54 -2.30 -13.25 -3.18
CA THR A 54 -1.48 -12.59 -4.21
C THR A 54 -0.78 -11.34 -3.67
N GLY A 55 -1.41 -10.64 -2.71
CA GLY A 55 -0.79 -9.54 -1.98
C GLY A 55 0.42 -9.99 -1.15
N THR A 56 0.37 -11.16 -0.54
CA THR A 56 1.50 -11.75 0.19
C THR A 56 2.70 -12.02 -0.74
N VAL A 57 2.45 -12.59 -1.92
CA VAL A 57 3.51 -12.84 -2.92
C VAL A 57 4.14 -11.54 -3.41
N ALA A 58 3.34 -10.48 -3.58
CA ALA A 58 3.87 -9.14 -3.91
C ALA A 58 4.76 -8.60 -2.79
N LYS A 59 4.32 -8.69 -1.54
CA LYS A 59 5.11 -8.29 -0.38
C LYS A 59 6.45 -9.03 -0.32
N GLU A 60 6.45 -10.35 -0.50
CA GLU A 60 7.68 -11.17 -0.55
C GLU A 60 8.64 -10.71 -1.67
N ALA A 61 8.12 -10.32 -2.83
CA ALA A 61 8.94 -9.80 -3.92
C ALA A 61 9.62 -8.47 -3.55
N PHE A 62 8.91 -7.55 -2.90
CA PHE A 62 9.50 -6.31 -2.39
C PHE A 62 10.50 -6.57 -1.27
N GLU A 63 10.22 -7.49 -0.35
CA GLU A 63 11.15 -7.89 0.71
C GLU A 63 12.43 -8.49 0.14
N LEU A 64 12.33 -9.31 -0.90
CA LEU A 64 13.50 -9.84 -1.61
C LEU A 64 14.37 -8.71 -2.20
N LEU A 65 13.77 -7.68 -2.78
CA LEU A 65 14.51 -6.51 -3.27
C LEU A 65 15.17 -5.74 -2.12
N ARG A 66 14.50 -5.62 -0.98
CA ARG A 66 15.08 -4.98 0.23
C ARG A 66 16.33 -5.72 0.72
N THR A 67 16.36 -7.05 0.70
CA THR A 67 17.56 -7.82 1.04
C THR A 67 18.73 -7.56 0.08
N ARG A 68 18.46 -6.98 -1.08
CA ARG A 68 19.44 -6.59 -2.09
C ARG A 68 19.74 -5.08 -2.12
N GLY A 69 19.30 -4.35 -1.08
CA GLY A 69 19.60 -2.94 -0.90
C GLY A 69 18.51 -1.96 -1.37
N TYR A 70 17.33 -2.45 -1.79
CA TYR A 70 16.22 -1.57 -2.10
C TYR A 70 15.72 -0.89 -0.83
N GLN A 71 15.77 0.44 -0.81
CA GLN A 71 15.28 1.25 0.29
C GLN A 71 13.99 1.95 -0.13
N ALA A 72 12.87 1.52 0.44
CA ALA A 72 11.57 2.07 0.14
C ALA A 72 10.61 1.88 1.32
N LYS A 73 9.61 2.73 1.38
CA LYS A 73 8.46 2.61 2.27
C LYS A 73 7.38 1.81 1.56
N ILE A 74 7.00 0.68 2.14
CA ILE A 74 6.07 -0.28 1.54
C ILE A 74 4.88 -0.47 2.45
N ILE A 75 3.67 -0.29 1.93
CA ILE A 75 2.44 -0.54 2.67
C ILE A 75 1.57 -1.58 1.97
N GLN A 76 0.99 -2.48 2.75
CA GLN A 76 -0.10 -3.35 2.31
C GLN A 76 -1.41 -2.83 2.91
N LEU A 77 -2.29 -2.32 2.05
CA LEU A 77 -3.60 -1.85 2.46
C LEU A 77 -4.50 -3.01 2.88
N THR A 78 -5.17 -2.83 3.99
CA THR A 78 -6.11 -3.81 4.55
C THR A 78 -7.50 -3.18 4.61
N ALA A 79 -8.53 -3.94 4.31
CA ALA A 79 -9.90 -3.48 4.34
C ALA A 79 -10.32 -2.98 5.73
N LYS A 80 -11.19 -1.98 5.75
CA LYS A 80 -11.59 -1.26 6.97
C LYS A 80 -12.14 -2.19 8.06
N GLU A 81 -12.96 -3.15 7.69
CA GLU A 81 -13.54 -4.12 8.61
C GLU A 81 -12.51 -5.05 9.27
N LYS A 82 -11.37 -5.26 8.62
CA LYS A 82 -10.26 -6.06 9.17
C LYS A 82 -9.30 -5.26 10.04
N LEU A 83 -9.35 -3.93 9.95
CA LEU A 83 -8.54 -3.01 10.73
C LEU A 83 -9.30 -2.40 11.91
N CYS A 84 -10.64 -2.40 11.89
CA CYS A 84 -11.43 -1.81 12.94
C CYS A 84 -11.10 -2.42 14.29
N LEU A 85 -10.84 -1.58 15.30
CA LEU A 85 -10.53 -1.97 16.68
C LEU A 85 -11.76 -2.02 17.58
N CYS A 86 -12.93 -1.63 17.07
CA CYS A 86 -14.20 -1.70 17.77
C CYS A 86 -14.92 -3.01 17.45
N GLU A 87 -15.68 -3.55 18.38
CA GLU A 87 -16.51 -4.75 18.17
C GLU A 87 -17.57 -4.49 17.11
N GLU A 88 -18.21 -3.33 17.14
CA GLU A 88 -19.11 -2.86 16.11
C GLU A 88 -18.48 -1.69 15.36
N MET A 89 -18.54 -1.74 14.04
CA MET A 89 -17.98 -0.70 13.18
C MET A 89 -18.95 0.49 13.07
N ASP A 90 -18.93 1.35 14.04
CA ASP A 90 -19.60 2.66 14.01
C ASP A 90 -18.53 3.77 14.01
N CYS A 91 -18.38 4.45 12.88
CA CYS A 91 -17.34 5.47 12.70
C CYS A 91 -17.75 6.86 13.22
N ASN A 92 -18.87 6.96 13.94
CA ASN A 92 -19.30 8.20 14.56
C ASN A 92 -18.35 8.57 15.71
N PRO A 93 -17.75 9.78 15.72
CA PRO A 93 -16.84 10.22 16.80
C PRO A 93 -17.45 10.24 18.19
N VAL A 94 -18.78 10.21 18.31
CA VAL A 94 -19.48 10.10 19.62
C VAL A 94 -19.32 8.69 20.21
N HIS A 95 -19.31 7.67 19.37
CA HIS A 95 -19.29 6.27 19.77
C HIS A 95 -17.93 5.61 19.60
N CYS A 96 -17.17 6.00 18.56
CA CYS A 96 -15.87 5.42 18.27
C CYS A 96 -14.74 6.20 18.96
N PRO A 97 -14.02 5.59 19.93
CA PRO A 97 -12.93 6.27 20.63
C PRO A 97 -11.71 6.55 19.73
N TYR A 98 -11.59 5.86 18.61
CA TYR A 98 -10.51 6.03 17.63
C TYR A 98 -10.85 7.09 16.56
N ALA A 99 -12.13 7.35 16.32
CA ALA A 99 -12.58 8.46 15.47
C ALA A 99 -12.56 9.78 16.22
N LYS A 100 -12.90 9.76 17.53
CA LYS A 100 -12.90 10.94 18.39
C LYS A 100 -11.49 11.52 18.54
N GLY A 101 -11.27 12.73 18.06
CA GLY A 101 -9.96 13.41 18.09
C GLY A 101 -8.91 12.77 17.18
N HIS A 102 -9.32 12.00 16.18
CA HIS A 102 -8.42 11.38 15.21
C HIS A 102 -7.50 12.41 14.55
N TYR A 103 -8.07 13.47 14.04
CA TYR A 103 -7.32 14.51 13.30
C TYR A 103 -6.33 15.29 14.17
N ASP A 104 -6.52 15.31 15.50
CA ASP A 104 -5.59 15.96 16.43
C ASP A 104 -4.31 15.14 16.65
N ARG A 105 -4.35 13.83 16.35
CA ARG A 105 -3.28 12.88 16.69
C ARG A 105 -2.70 12.13 15.49
N VAL A 106 -3.41 12.06 14.38
CA VAL A 106 -3.00 11.21 13.24
C VAL A 106 -1.69 11.67 12.61
N ASN A 107 -1.45 12.97 12.55
CA ASN A 107 -0.20 13.49 11.95
C ASN A 107 1.03 13.05 12.75
N ASP A 108 0.97 13.13 14.08
CA ASP A 108 2.05 12.66 14.95
C ASP A 108 2.22 11.13 14.87
N ALA A 109 1.10 10.40 14.80
CA ALA A 109 1.11 8.95 14.62
C ALA A 109 1.79 8.53 13.32
N VAL A 110 1.44 9.16 12.20
CA VAL A 110 2.04 8.88 10.87
C VAL A 110 3.51 9.29 10.86
N TYR A 111 3.84 10.49 11.34
CA TYR A 111 5.24 10.95 11.39
C TYR A 111 6.12 10.00 12.18
N ASN A 112 5.69 9.61 13.38
CA ASN A 112 6.42 8.68 14.24
C ASN A 112 6.58 7.30 13.58
N LEU A 113 5.50 6.78 12.96
CA LEU A 113 5.51 5.52 12.24
C LEU A 113 6.54 5.52 11.09
N LEU A 114 6.57 6.59 10.30
CA LEU A 114 7.51 6.76 9.18
C LEU A 114 8.97 6.82 9.63
N GLN A 115 9.25 7.24 10.86
CA GLN A 115 10.60 7.24 11.41
C GLN A 115 11.05 5.87 11.92
N LYS A 116 10.12 5.05 12.39
CA LYS A 116 10.40 3.74 13.00
C LYS A 116 10.45 2.61 11.98
N GLU A 117 9.59 2.66 10.95
CA GLU A 117 9.32 1.52 10.08
C GLU A 117 9.46 1.89 8.59
N ASP A 118 9.81 0.89 7.80
CA ASP A 118 9.82 0.96 6.34
C ASP A 118 8.76 0.07 5.71
N VAL A 119 8.31 -0.97 6.40
CA VAL A 119 7.27 -1.90 5.93
C VAL A 119 6.07 -1.83 6.88
N PHE A 120 4.96 -1.31 6.37
CA PHE A 120 3.74 -1.09 7.13
C PHE A 120 2.78 -2.25 6.93
N THR A 121 2.93 -3.26 7.79
CA THR A 121 2.02 -4.41 7.84
C THR A 121 0.76 -4.07 8.62
N ARG A 122 -0.25 -4.94 8.53
CA ARG A 122 -1.48 -4.81 9.32
C ARG A 122 -1.16 -4.69 10.81
N GLU A 123 -0.26 -5.50 11.32
CA GLU A 123 0.14 -5.55 12.73
C GLU A 123 0.78 -4.24 13.17
N VAL A 124 1.71 -3.73 12.38
CA VAL A 124 2.39 -2.44 12.61
C VAL A 124 1.38 -1.27 12.65
N ILE A 125 0.44 -1.26 11.70
CA ILE A 125 -0.63 -0.25 11.66
C ILE A 125 -1.54 -0.33 12.90
N LEU A 126 -1.94 -1.53 13.30
CA LEU A 126 -2.80 -1.72 14.47
C LEU A 126 -2.11 -1.32 15.77
N GLU A 127 -0.83 -1.64 15.94
CA GLU A 127 -0.05 -1.26 17.12
C GLU A 127 0.07 0.26 17.23
N GLN A 128 0.47 0.93 16.17
CA GLN A 128 0.59 2.38 16.12
C GLN A 128 -0.75 3.08 16.37
N ALA A 129 -1.84 2.55 15.78
CA ALA A 129 -3.18 3.09 15.96
C ALA A 129 -3.66 2.99 17.40
N ARG A 130 -3.33 1.91 18.12
CA ARG A 130 -3.62 1.77 19.56
C ARG A 130 -2.82 2.75 20.40
N GLU A 131 -1.54 2.88 20.15
CA GLU A 131 -0.63 3.79 20.85
C GLU A 131 -1.13 5.23 20.79
N TYR A 132 -1.51 5.70 19.60
CA TYR A 132 -1.98 7.07 19.38
C TYR A 132 -3.48 7.26 19.47
N ARG A 133 -4.26 6.18 19.67
CA ARG A 133 -5.73 6.20 19.69
C ARG A 133 -6.34 6.87 18.47
N VAL A 134 -5.91 6.45 17.29
CA VAL A 134 -6.40 6.90 15.99
C VAL A 134 -7.06 5.75 15.23
N CYS A 135 -7.92 6.07 14.25
CA CYS A 135 -8.50 5.05 13.38
C CYS A 135 -7.40 4.38 12.54
N PRO A 136 -7.19 3.05 12.67
CA PRO A 136 -6.12 2.39 11.94
C PRO A 136 -6.32 2.41 10.42
N PHE A 137 -7.56 2.37 9.94
CA PHE A 137 -7.85 2.43 8.51
C PHE A 137 -7.48 3.79 7.92
N GLU A 138 -7.98 4.88 8.51
CA GLU A 138 -7.66 6.24 8.04
C GLU A 138 -6.17 6.53 8.16
N MET A 139 -5.54 6.14 9.28
CA MET A 139 -4.09 6.28 9.44
C MET A 139 -3.31 5.49 8.37
N SER A 140 -3.77 4.30 8.00
CA SER A 140 -3.12 3.51 6.94
C SER A 140 -3.17 4.20 5.58
N LEU A 141 -4.28 4.87 5.25
CA LEU A 141 -4.42 5.65 4.02
C LEU A 141 -3.52 6.90 4.03
N ASP A 142 -3.39 7.56 5.17
CA ASP A 142 -2.48 8.69 5.33
C ASP A 142 -1.02 8.25 5.23
N THR A 143 -0.67 7.12 5.84
CA THR A 143 0.66 6.50 5.72
C THR A 143 0.98 6.14 4.27
N ALA A 144 0.00 5.61 3.52
CA ALA A 144 0.16 5.24 2.11
C ALA A 144 0.52 6.44 1.22
N THR A 145 0.13 7.66 1.61
CA THR A 145 0.51 8.88 0.89
C THR A 145 2.03 9.07 0.86
N TRP A 146 2.73 8.63 1.91
CA TRP A 146 4.18 8.70 2.05
C TRP A 146 4.92 7.44 1.61
N ALA A 147 4.20 6.35 1.31
CA ALA A 147 4.80 5.11 0.84
C ALA A 147 5.22 5.21 -0.63
N ASP A 148 6.30 4.52 -0.97
CA ASP A 148 6.80 4.39 -2.35
C ASP A 148 6.03 3.28 -3.08
N ASP A 149 5.73 2.20 -2.37
CA ASP A 149 5.06 1.02 -2.90
C ASP A 149 3.78 0.72 -2.10
N ILE A 150 2.68 0.61 -2.80
CA ILE A 150 1.37 0.32 -2.22
C ILE A 150 0.85 -0.99 -2.79
N ILE A 151 0.63 -1.97 -1.92
CA ILE A 151 0.00 -3.25 -2.26
C ILE A 151 -1.46 -3.20 -1.80
N GLY A 152 -2.41 -3.48 -2.67
CA GLY A 152 -3.81 -3.42 -2.31
C GLY A 152 -4.73 -4.19 -3.23
N ASP A 153 -6.01 -4.20 -2.89
CA ASP A 153 -7.05 -4.74 -3.74
C ASP A 153 -7.26 -3.82 -4.96
N TYR A 154 -7.49 -4.41 -6.13
CA TYR A 154 -7.72 -3.63 -7.35
C TYR A 154 -8.98 -2.74 -7.27
N ASN A 155 -9.92 -3.06 -6.40
CA ASN A 155 -11.11 -2.24 -6.16
C ASN A 155 -10.77 -0.83 -5.68
N TYR A 156 -9.63 -0.64 -4.99
CA TYR A 156 -9.18 0.69 -4.58
C TYR A 156 -8.88 1.64 -5.75
N VAL A 157 -8.73 1.11 -6.95
CA VAL A 157 -8.52 1.90 -8.17
C VAL A 157 -9.73 1.88 -9.09
N PHE A 158 -10.43 0.74 -9.19
CA PHE A 158 -11.42 0.50 -10.23
C PHE A 158 -12.88 0.49 -9.75
N ASP A 159 -13.15 0.31 -8.45
CA ASP A 159 -14.52 0.34 -7.92
C ASP A 159 -14.89 1.76 -7.47
N PRO A 160 -15.93 2.38 -8.05
CA PRO A 160 -16.37 3.73 -7.70
C PRO A 160 -16.73 3.92 -6.22
N ASN A 161 -17.12 2.85 -5.52
CA ASN A 161 -17.57 2.93 -4.13
C ASN A 161 -16.41 2.94 -3.12
N VAL A 162 -15.29 2.32 -3.49
CA VAL A 162 -14.10 2.21 -2.61
C VAL A 162 -12.85 2.88 -3.20
N TYR A 163 -13.00 3.53 -4.33
CA TYR A 163 -11.96 4.23 -5.06
C TYR A 163 -11.20 5.24 -4.20
N LEU A 164 -9.89 5.14 -4.18
CA LEU A 164 -9.02 6.02 -3.41
C LEU A 164 -8.78 7.36 -4.13
N LYS A 165 -9.73 8.26 -4.02
CA LYS A 165 -9.68 9.60 -4.67
C LYS A 165 -8.39 10.36 -4.38
N ARG A 166 -7.81 10.22 -3.18
CA ARG A 166 -6.58 10.91 -2.78
C ARG A 166 -5.38 10.63 -3.68
N PHE A 167 -5.38 9.53 -4.43
CA PHE A 167 -4.30 9.15 -5.34
C PHE A 167 -4.63 9.33 -6.82
N PHE A 168 -5.91 9.27 -7.19
CA PHE A 168 -6.33 9.12 -8.57
C PHE A 168 -7.38 10.14 -9.04
N ALA A 169 -7.87 11.00 -8.17
CA ALA A 169 -8.71 12.13 -8.59
C ALA A 169 -7.83 13.24 -9.20
N GLU A 170 -8.25 13.70 -10.38
CA GLU A 170 -7.71 14.91 -11.01
C GLU A 170 -8.24 16.16 -10.30
#